data_36fd6fc444fddc660a471c31e32751cf
#
_entry.id   36fd6fc444fddc660a471c31e32751cf
#
_cell.length_a   1.000
_cell.length_b   1.000
_cell.length_c   1.000
_cell.angle_alpha   90.00
_cell.angle_beta   90.00
_cell.angle_gamma   90.00
#
_symmetry.space_group_name_H-M   'P 1'
#
loop_
_entity.id
_entity.type
_entity.pdbx_description
1 polymer ?
#
loop_
_entity_poly.entity_id
_entity_poly.type
_entity_poly.pdbx_seq_one_letter_code
_entity_poly.pdbx_strand_id
1 'polypeptide(L)'
;MSRLEDNTQDTDFRVLRPRDAVDGYGIREDVPERKRRNTSWWTVAVIVIAFLIAGGAIIIGLKIGRTAEFNRTDNEVIQYIYEPESQDVSETEQYIGTMTDSTGEAFTEHVSRTVNDIDLNIYIPHGAKAELAVGTPDSTDNSIILAAQAADIRADNGKIVGAFVLRGKPVSWGLSKKGFVAIIDNEISIGVAENSPLFEEATEKDGYFFRQYPLVSEGRAIDNEPKGKAIRKAICDRNGEIMVIMSAGRESFHDFAQALADFGVDNAVYLVGSDHSYGFCRDGQGRFIPFSQKLRDSRKYENYIVWRKK
;
A
#
# COMPACT_ATOMS: atom_id res chain seq x y z
N MET A 1 14.18 -11.32 -57.96
CA MET A 1 13.37 -12.53 -57.73
C MET A 1 13.79 -13.13 -56.38
N SER A 2 12.94 -13.05 -55.45
CA SER A 2 12.43 -13.97 -54.47
C SER A 2 11.83 -13.21 -53.27
N ARG A 3 10.54 -13.38 -53.12
CA ARG A 3 9.71 -12.88 -52.02
C ARG A 3 10.09 -13.65 -50.76
N LEU A 4 10.19 -12.93 -49.66
CA LEU A 4 10.03 -13.47 -48.31
C LEU A 4 8.66 -13.06 -47.79
N GLU A 5 7.85 -14.05 -47.48
CA GLU A 5 6.49 -13.91 -46.99
C GLU A 5 6.50 -13.54 -45.52
N ASP A 6 5.75 -12.52 -45.24
CA ASP A 6 5.40 -11.99 -43.91
C ASP A 6 4.35 -12.91 -43.28
N ASN A 7 4.65 -13.49 -42.13
CA ASN A 7 3.72 -14.36 -41.40
C ASN A 7 3.38 -13.73 -40.04
N THR A 8 2.56 -12.70 -40.09
CA THR A 8 1.89 -12.12 -38.92
C THR A 8 0.65 -12.96 -38.60
N GLN A 9 0.74 -13.77 -37.55
CA GLN A 9 -0.43 -14.37 -36.93
C GLN A 9 -1.10 -13.37 -35.99
N ASP A 10 -2.17 -12.79 -36.49
CA ASP A 10 -3.18 -12.05 -35.75
C ASP A 10 -3.96 -13.02 -34.83
N THR A 11 -3.87 -12.84 -33.53
CA THR A 11 -4.75 -13.51 -32.57
C THR A 11 -5.94 -12.62 -32.26
N ASP A 12 -6.99 -12.83 -33.03
CA ASP A 12 -8.33 -12.25 -32.87
C ASP A 12 -8.97 -12.68 -31.53
N PHE A 13 -9.14 -11.75 -30.61
CA PHE A 13 -10.02 -11.93 -29.44
C PHE A 13 -11.48 -11.75 -29.88
N ARG A 14 -12.19 -12.86 -30.10
CA ARG A 14 -13.63 -12.85 -30.34
C ARG A 14 -14.39 -12.58 -29.03
N VAL A 15 -15.02 -11.43 -28.99
CA VAL A 15 -16.10 -11.12 -28.03
C VAL A 15 -17.33 -11.95 -28.38
N LEU A 16 -17.71 -12.89 -27.52
CA LEU A 16 -18.96 -13.64 -27.66
C LEU A 16 -20.15 -12.74 -27.29
N ARG A 17 -20.99 -12.43 -28.26
CA ARG A 17 -22.33 -11.87 -28.04
C ARG A 17 -23.33 -13.02 -27.79
N PRO A 18 -24.35 -12.83 -26.95
CA PRO A 18 -25.42 -13.84 -26.79
C PRO A 18 -26.22 -13.94 -28.09
N ARG A 19 -26.41 -15.16 -28.57
CA ARG A 19 -27.25 -15.45 -29.72
C ARG A 19 -28.69 -15.57 -29.29
N ASP A 20 -29.53 -14.94 -30.09
CA ASP A 20 -30.97 -14.96 -30.06
C ASP A 20 -31.56 -16.37 -30.22
N ALA A 21 -32.74 -16.53 -29.65
CA ALA A 21 -33.57 -17.72 -29.66
C ALA A 21 -33.92 -18.17 -31.09
N VAL A 22 -33.93 -19.48 -31.29
CA VAL A 22 -34.60 -20.11 -32.46
C VAL A 22 -35.75 -20.95 -31.93
N ASP A 23 -36.91 -20.61 -32.46
CA ASP A 23 -38.21 -21.29 -32.29
C ASP A 23 -38.19 -22.75 -32.75
N GLY A 24 -39.02 -23.53 -32.04
CA GLY A 24 -39.80 -24.61 -32.64
C GLY A 24 -39.37 -26.02 -32.30
N TYR A 25 -40.17 -26.66 -31.46
CA TYR A 25 -40.93 -27.88 -31.78
C TYR A 25 -41.73 -28.29 -30.53
N GLY A 26 -43.06 -28.33 -30.69
CA GLY A 26 -43.97 -28.71 -29.65
C GLY A 26 -43.97 -30.23 -29.38
N ILE A 27 -43.95 -30.56 -28.12
CA ILE A 27 -44.47 -31.82 -27.61
C ILE A 27 -45.43 -31.43 -26.48
N ARG A 28 -46.71 -31.72 -26.71
CA ARG A 28 -47.72 -31.65 -25.67
C ARG A 28 -47.52 -32.87 -24.76
N GLU A 29 -47.08 -32.64 -23.56
CA GLU A 29 -47.27 -33.58 -22.44
C GLU A 29 -48.38 -33.07 -21.55
N ASP A 30 -49.38 -33.93 -21.34
CA ASP A 30 -50.52 -33.72 -20.45
C ASP A 30 -50.02 -33.51 -19.01
N VAL A 31 -50.13 -32.31 -18.50
CA VAL A 31 -49.90 -32.00 -17.10
C VAL A 31 -51.17 -32.23 -16.33
N PRO A 32 -51.24 -33.14 -15.33
CA PRO A 32 -52.42 -33.34 -14.53
C PRO A 32 -52.76 -32.08 -13.72
N GLU A 33 -54.01 -31.66 -13.80
CA GLU A 33 -54.55 -30.55 -13.03
C GLU A 33 -54.31 -30.73 -11.52
N ARG A 34 -53.43 -29.92 -10.98
CA ARG A 34 -53.20 -29.80 -9.53
C ARG A 34 -54.37 -29.04 -8.93
N LYS A 35 -55.27 -29.77 -8.27
CA LYS A 35 -56.37 -29.24 -7.44
C LYS A 35 -55.81 -28.16 -6.50
N ARG A 36 -56.15 -26.90 -6.74
CA ARG A 36 -55.82 -25.77 -5.82
C ARG A 36 -56.48 -26.06 -4.47
N ARG A 37 -55.67 -26.42 -3.47
CA ARG A 37 -56.08 -26.38 -2.07
C ARG A 37 -56.33 -24.92 -1.71
N ASN A 38 -57.56 -24.57 -1.49
CA ASN A 38 -57.98 -23.28 -0.95
C ASN A 38 -57.43 -23.18 0.47
N THR A 39 -56.24 -22.66 0.63
CA THR A 39 -55.70 -22.37 1.96
C THR A 39 -56.46 -21.17 2.47
N SER A 40 -57.28 -21.40 3.50
CA SER A 40 -58.04 -20.35 4.15
C SER A 40 -57.11 -19.23 4.60
N TRP A 41 -57.48 -18.01 4.32
CA TRP A 41 -56.69 -16.80 4.74
C TRP A 41 -56.37 -16.86 6.25
N TRP A 42 -57.24 -17.45 7.05
CA TRP A 42 -57.01 -17.64 8.48
C TRP A 42 -55.75 -18.45 8.78
N THR A 43 -55.42 -19.49 8.00
CA THR A 43 -54.23 -20.30 8.21
C THR A 43 -52.94 -19.50 7.84
N VAL A 44 -53.01 -18.65 6.82
CA VAL A 44 -51.91 -17.76 6.46
C VAL A 44 -51.67 -16.68 7.54
N ALA A 45 -52.78 -16.10 8.04
CA ALA A 45 -52.71 -15.10 9.13
C ALA A 45 -52.10 -15.67 10.42
N VAL A 46 -52.49 -16.90 10.79
CA VAL A 46 -51.95 -17.58 11.99
C VAL A 46 -50.42 -17.84 11.82
N ILE A 47 -49.97 -18.27 10.64
CA ILE A 47 -48.55 -18.51 10.37
C ILE A 47 -47.77 -17.21 10.44
N VAL A 48 -48.24 -16.10 9.86
CA VAL A 48 -47.58 -14.80 9.90
C VAL A 48 -47.48 -14.27 11.33
N ILE A 49 -48.52 -14.39 12.14
CA ILE A 49 -48.52 -14.00 13.56
C ILE A 49 -47.51 -14.84 14.35
N ALA A 50 -47.43 -16.16 14.10
CA ALA A 50 -46.47 -17.03 14.76
C ALA A 50 -45.03 -16.64 14.42
N PHE A 51 -44.71 -16.27 13.15
CA PHE A 51 -43.38 -15.76 12.76
C PHE A 51 -43.08 -14.41 13.40
N LEU A 52 -44.02 -13.51 13.54
CA LEU A 52 -43.81 -12.22 14.19
C LEU A 52 -43.52 -12.37 15.69
N ILE A 53 -44.20 -13.28 16.36
CA ILE A 53 -43.97 -13.57 17.78
C ILE A 53 -42.61 -14.25 17.98
N ALA A 54 -42.25 -15.22 17.14
CA ALA A 54 -40.94 -15.88 17.19
C ALA A 54 -39.81 -14.91 16.86
N GLY A 55 -39.97 -14.07 15.84
CA GLY A 55 -39.01 -13.03 15.49
C GLY A 55 -38.82 -11.98 16.59
N GLY A 56 -39.94 -11.56 17.22
CA GLY A 56 -39.90 -10.63 18.36
C GLY A 56 -39.19 -11.22 19.58
N ALA A 57 -39.42 -12.50 19.89
CA ALA A 57 -38.75 -13.18 20.98
C ALA A 57 -37.21 -13.30 20.77
N ILE A 58 -36.78 -13.54 19.52
CA ILE A 58 -35.35 -13.60 19.14
C ILE A 58 -34.70 -12.22 19.31
N ILE A 59 -35.38 -11.14 18.85
CA ILE A 59 -34.86 -9.78 18.98
C ILE A 59 -34.78 -9.35 20.44
N ILE A 60 -35.75 -9.70 21.28
CA ILE A 60 -35.75 -9.42 22.70
C ILE A 60 -34.67 -10.26 23.41
N GLY A 61 -34.50 -11.53 23.06
CA GLY A 61 -33.48 -12.42 23.59
C GLY A 61 -32.07 -11.91 23.23
N LEU A 62 -31.82 -11.43 22.00
CA LEU A 62 -30.57 -10.85 21.57
C LEU A 62 -30.29 -9.50 22.26
N LYS A 63 -31.30 -8.68 22.54
CA LYS A 63 -31.12 -7.45 23.31
C LYS A 63 -30.81 -7.72 24.78
N ILE A 64 -31.52 -8.68 25.40
CA ILE A 64 -31.26 -9.03 26.80
C ILE A 64 -29.90 -9.73 26.95
N GLY A 65 -29.49 -10.57 25.99
CA GLY A 65 -28.15 -11.17 25.95
C GLY A 65 -27.06 -10.11 25.82
N ARG A 66 -27.22 -9.12 24.92
CA ARG A 66 -26.27 -8.02 24.78
C ARG A 66 -26.20 -7.10 26.00
N THR A 67 -27.31 -6.82 26.67
CA THR A 67 -27.28 -6.02 27.90
C THR A 67 -26.70 -6.80 29.07
N ALA A 68 -26.85 -8.12 29.13
CA ALA A 68 -26.24 -8.94 30.16
C ALA A 68 -24.72 -9.12 29.96
N GLU A 69 -24.25 -9.23 28.72
CA GLU A 69 -22.81 -9.19 28.40
C GLU A 69 -22.21 -7.81 28.65
N PHE A 70 -22.90 -6.73 28.28
CA PHE A 70 -22.44 -5.37 28.50
C PHE A 70 -22.27 -5.05 30.00
N ASN A 71 -23.20 -5.50 30.85
CA ASN A 71 -23.08 -5.30 32.29
C ASN A 71 -22.05 -6.24 32.98
N ARG A 72 -21.63 -7.32 32.31
CA ARG A 72 -20.60 -8.23 32.81
C ARG A 72 -19.20 -7.82 32.38
N THR A 73 -19.09 -7.12 31.23
CA THR A 73 -17.82 -6.62 30.70
C THR A 73 -17.42 -5.26 31.26
N ASP A 74 -18.37 -4.43 31.74
CA ASP A 74 -18.02 -3.11 32.27
C ASP A 74 -17.11 -3.13 33.50
N ASN A 75 -17.10 -4.21 34.27
CA ASN A 75 -16.17 -4.33 35.43
C ASN A 75 -14.87 -5.06 35.07
N GLU A 76 -14.81 -5.81 33.96
CA GLU A 76 -13.58 -6.45 33.50
C GLU A 76 -12.86 -5.60 32.43
N VAL A 77 -13.62 -4.89 31.59
CA VAL A 77 -13.07 -4.03 30.55
C VAL A 77 -12.33 -2.81 31.11
N ILE A 78 -12.72 -2.30 32.27
CA ILE A 78 -11.97 -1.21 32.94
C ILE A 78 -10.61 -1.67 33.47
N GLN A 79 -10.43 -2.96 33.74
CA GLN A 79 -9.12 -3.52 34.10
C GLN A 79 -8.24 -3.87 32.89
N TYR A 80 -8.85 -4.13 31.70
CA TYR A 80 -8.11 -4.45 30.46
C TYR A 80 -7.80 -3.23 29.58
N ILE A 81 -8.47 -2.09 29.80
CA ILE A 81 -8.25 -0.88 28.98
C ILE A 81 -7.00 -0.11 29.42
N TYR A 82 -6.37 -0.47 30.53
CA TYR A 82 -5.24 0.31 31.07
C TYR A 82 -4.05 -0.53 31.53
N GLU A 83 -3.78 -1.63 30.87
CA GLU A 83 -2.39 -1.99 30.67
C GLU A 83 -2.09 -1.64 29.19
N PRO A 84 -1.33 -0.58 28.92
CA PRO A 84 -0.72 -0.46 27.63
C PRO A 84 0.13 -1.72 27.48
N GLU A 85 -0.22 -2.61 26.57
CA GLU A 85 0.73 -3.57 26.04
C GLU A 85 1.86 -2.75 25.42
N SER A 86 2.74 -2.30 26.31
CA SER A 86 3.95 -1.55 25.97
C SER A 86 5.01 -2.43 25.31
N GLN A 87 4.63 -3.62 24.82
CA GLN A 87 5.58 -4.57 24.27
C GLN A 87 5.60 -4.59 22.73
N ASP A 88 4.53 -4.21 22.05
CA ASP A 88 4.54 -4.21 20.59
C ASP A 88 4.88 -2.83 19.97
N VAL A 89 4.79 -1.77 20.76
CA VAL A 89 5.11 -0.41 20.31
C VAL A 89 6.62 -0.13 20.38
N SER A 90 7.33 -0.79 21.29
CA SER A 90 8.74 -0.49 21.56
C SER A 90 9.72 -1.03 20.52
N GLU A 91 9.38 -2.13 19.83
CA GLU A 91 10.32 -2.71 18.85
C GLU A 91 10.35 -1.94 17.54
N THR A 92 9.25 -1.29 17.16
CA THR A 92 9.17 -0.52 15.92
C THR A 92 9.67 0.92 16.07
N GLU A 93 9.70 1.45 17.28
CA GLU A 93 10.22 2.79 17.56
C GLU A 93 11.75 2.84 17.65
N GLN A 94 12.44 1.71 17.66
CA GLN A 94 13.92 1.67 17.75
C GLN A 94 14.65 2.04 16.47
N TYR A 95 13.94 2.17 15.35
CA TYR A 95 14.54 2.45 14.05
C TYR A 95 14.30 3.89 13.62
N ILE A 96 14.89 4.81 14.32
CA ILE A 96 14.93 6.22 13.93
C ILE A 96 16.20 6.41 13.08
N GLY A 97 16.03 6.41 11.76
CA GLY A 97 17.07 6.86 10.86
C GLY A 97 17.18 8.38 10.97
N THR A 98 18.23 8.88 11.61
CA THR A 98 18.52 10.31 11.56
C THR A 98 19.21 10.63 10.25
N MET A 99 18.76 11.68 9.56
CA MET A 99 19.53 12.24 8.47
C MET A 99 20.85 12.79 9.03
N THR A 100 21.90 12.02 8.87
CA THR A 100 23.24 12.41 9.28
C THR A 100 23.72 13.54 8.36
N ASP A 101 24.24 14.55 9.00
CA ASP A 101 24.96 15.69 8.46
C ASP A 101 24.13 16.88 7.95
N SER A 102 23.90 17.80 8.87
CA SER A 102 23.20 19.05 8.61
C SER A 102 24.12 20.23 8.22
N THR A 103 25.41 20.01 8.08
CA THR A 103 26.41 21.07 7.92
C THR A 103 27.18 21.05 6.58
N GLY A 104 26.97 20.00 5.77
CA GLY A 104 27.63 19.84 4.46
C GLY A 104 26.81 20.39 3.28
N GLU A 105 27.42 20.40 2.11
CA GLU A 105 26.76 20.70 0.85
C GLU A 105 25.69 19.64 0.56
N ALA A 106 24.48 20.06 0.18
CA ALA A 106 23.36 19.12 -0.05
C ALA A 106 23.44 18.51 -1.44
N PHE A 107 23.60 17.18 -1.49
CA PHE A 107 23.67 16.39 -2.73
C PHE A 107 23.22 14.95 -2.49
N THR A 108 23.08 14.18 -3.55
CA THR A 108 22.84 12.73 -3.46
C THR A 108 24.10 12.00 -3.92
N GLU A 109 24.63 11.15 -3.06
CA GLU A 109 25.64 10.18 -3.45
C GLU A 109 24.99 9.01 -4.19
N HIS A 110 25.57 8.58 -5.31
CA HIS A 110 25.11 7.43 -6.06
C HIS A 110 26.19 6.35 -6.10
N VAL A 111 25.86 5.17 -5.61
CA VAL A 111 26.74 4.00 -5.58
C VAL A 111 26.03 2.80 -6.21
N SER A 112 26.74 1.99 -6.98
CA SER A 112 26.23 0.72 -7.49
C SER A 112 26.89 -0.45 -6.78
N ARG A 113 26.10 -1.50 -6.48
CA ARG A 113 26.56 -2.76 -5.87
C ARG A 113 25.80 -3.92 -6.49
N THR A 114 26.46 -5.06 -6.63
CA THR A 114 25.82 -6.32 -7.01
C THR A 114 25.70 -7.20 -5.79
N VAL A 115 24.49 -7.66 -5.48
CA VAL A 115 24.20 -8.56 -4.37
C VAL A 115 23.28 -9.68 -4.89
N ASN A 116 23.65 -10.94 -4.71
CA ASN A 116 22.91 -12.10 -5.21
C ASN A 116 22.57 -11.99 -6.71
N ASP A 117 23.53 -11.61 -7.53
CA ASP A 117 23.38 -11.36 -8.98
C ASP A 117 22.37 -10.24 -9.33
N ILE A 118 21.95 -9.43 -8.36
CA ILE A 118 21.10 -8.26 -8.55
C ILE A 118 21.94 -6.99 -8.46
N ASP A 119 21.93 -6.21 -9.52
CA ASP A 119 22.57 -4.89 -9.52
C ASP A 119 21.67 -3.87 -8.84
N LEU A 120 22.19 -3.26 -7.78
CA LEU A 120 21.50 -2.26 -6.96
C LEU A 120 22.11 -0.87 -7.21
N ASN A 121 21.27 0.11 -7.47
CA ASN A 121 21.60 1.52 -7.45
C ASN A 121 21.19 2.12 -6.11
N ILE A 122 22.13 2.65 -5.37
CA ILE A 122 21.99 3.16 -4.01
C ILE A 122 22.15 4.67 -4.05
N TYR A 123 21.17 5.39 -3.54
CA TYR A 123 21.12 6.85 -3.53
C TYR A 123 21.05 7.31 -2.08
N ILE A 124 22.10 7.99 -1.60
CA ILE A 124 22.24 8.46 -0.22
C ILE A 124 22.13 9.99 -0.22
N PRO A 125 21.06 10.56 0.35
CA PRO A 125 20.90 12.01 0.42
C PRO A 125 21.73 12.60 1.57
N HIS A 126 22.56 13.60 1.29
CA HIS A 126 23.36 14.34 2.24
C HIS A 126 22.88 15.78 2.39
N GLY A 127 22.99 16.35 3.60
CA GLY A 127 22.75 17.77 3.87
C GLY A 127 21.34 18.29 3.55
N ALA A 128 20.33 17.43 3.52
CA ALA A 128 18.96 17.77 3.12
C ALA A 128 17.92 17.30 4.14
N LYS A 129 16.69 17.82 4.03
CA LYS A 129 15.54 17.37 4.81
C LYS A 129 14.57 16.60 3.94
N ALA A 130 14.03 15.49 4.49
CA ALA A 130 13.00 14.74 3.84
C ALA A 130 11.61 15.33 4.10
N GLU A 131 10.76 15.27 3.10
CA GLU A 131 9.34 15.60 3.19
C GLU A 131 8.53 14.72 2.23
N LEU A 132 7.22 14.63 2.44
CA LEU A 132 6.30 14.09 1.43
C LEU A 132 5.71 15.24 0.61
N ALA A 133 5.50 14.97 -0.69
CA ALA A 133 4.84 15.86 -1.61
C ALA A 133 3.74 15.12 -2.38
N VAL A 134 2.66 15.80 -2.69
CA VAL A 134 1.61 15.33 -3.61
C VAL A 134 1.69 16.14 -4.90
N GLY A 135 1.69 15.45 -6.03
CA GLY A 135 2.00 16.00 -7.34
C GLY A 135 3.45 15.74 -7.73
N THR A 136 3.73 15.77 -9.03
CA THR A 136 5.08 15.49 -9.54
C THR A 136 6.05 16.59 -9.12
N PRO A 137 7.20 16.25 -8.49
CA PRO A 137 8.21 17.21 -8.15
C PRO A 137 8.75 17.94 -9.40
N ASP A 138 8.98 19.25 -9.26
CA ASP A 138 9.56 20.05 -10.34
C ASP A 138 11.04 19.71 -10.51
N SER A 139 11.40 19.13 -11.65
CA SER A 139 12.77 18.79 -11.98
C SER A 139 13.68 20.02 -12.19
N THR A 140 13.11 21.21 -12.32
CA THR A 140 13.88 22.47 -12.43
C THR A 140 14.16 23.10 -11.08
N ASP A 141 13.50 22.63 -10.02
CA ASP A 141 13.76 23.07 -8.64
C ASP A 141 15.08 22.49 -8.13
N ASN A 142 16.11 23.32 -8.13
CA ASN A 142 17.46 22.95 -7.68
C ASN A 142 17.57 22.74 -6.16
N SER A 143 16.53 23.05 -5.39
CA SER A 143 16.51 22.71 -3.97
C SER A 143 16.28 21.21 -3.75
N ILE A 144 15.67 20.50 -4.69
CA ILE A 144 15.42 19.06 -4.62
C ILE A 144 16.67 18.31 -5.05
N ILE A 145 17.24 17.53 -4.13
CA ILE A 145 18.42 16.69 -4.41
C ILE A 145 18.05 15.24 -4.69
N LEU A 146 16.92 14.75 -4.18
CA LEU A 146 16.43 13.41 -4.40
C LEU A 146 14.90 13.42 -4.36
N ALA A 147 14.27 12.74 -5.30
CA ALA A 147 12.84 12.53 -5.31
C ALA A 147 12.52 11.11 -5.79
N ALA A 148 11.65 10.40 -5.07
CA ALA A 148 11.18 9.07 -5.43
C ALA A 148 9.69 8.94 -5.15
N GLN A 149 8.95 8.29 -6.05
CA GLN A 149 7.52 8.06 -5.86
C GLN A 149 7.31 7.15 -4.65
N ALA A 150 6.43 7.54 -3.71
CA ALA A 150 6.30 6.90 -2.40
C ALA A 150 5.19 5.85 -2.36
N ALA A 151 3.97 6.22 -1.98
CA ALA A 151 2.85 5.29 -1.81
C ALA A 151 2.11 5.01 -3.13
N ASP A 152 1.52 3.82 -3.22
CA ASP A 152 0.67 3.45 -4.35
C ASP A 152 -0.58 4.32 -4.41
N ILE A 153 -1.09 4.46 -5.62
CA ILE A 153 -2.41 5.02 -5.90
C ILE A 153 -3.30 3.98 -6.56
N ARG A 154 -4.58 4.01 -6.21
CA ARG A 154 -5.59 3.13 -6.77
C ARG A 154 -5.79 3.39 -8.26
N ALA A 155 -5.93 2.31 -9.02
CA ALA A 155 -6.16 2.41 -10.46
C ALA A 155 -7.57 2.94 -10.80
N ASP A 156 -8.56 2.64 -9.95
CA ASP A 156 -9.98 2.97 -10.16
C ASP A 156 -10.31 4.45 -9.93
N ASN A 157 -9.70 5.09 -8.94
CA ASN A 157 -10.04 6.47 -8.54
C ASN A 157 -8.82 7.38 -8.29
N GLY A 158 -7.60 6.86 -8.46
CA GLY A 158 -6.35 7.60 -8.29
C GLY A 158 -6.02 8.02 -6.86
N LYS A 159 -6.80 7.60 -5.84
CA LYS A 159 -6.54 7.93 -4.44
C LYS A 159 -5.38 7.12 -3.88
N ILE A 160 -4.69 7.68 -2.89
CA ILE A 160 -3.56 7.03 -2.20
C ILE A 160 -4.05 5.77 -1.48
N VAL A 161 -3.27 4.71 -1.55
CA VAL A 161 -3.53 3.43 -0.87
C VAL A 161 -2.83 3.43 0.49
N GLY A 162 -3.58 3.08 1.55
CA GLY A 162 -3.07 3.08 2.91
C GLY A 162 -3.13 4.44 3.59
N ALA A 163 -2.72 4.50 4.84
CA ALA A 163 -2.67 5.75 5.60
C ALA A 163 -1.59 6.66 5.03
N PHE A 164 -1.89 7.97 4.99
CA PHE A 164 -0.99 9.00 4.47
C PHE A 164 -1.24 10.32 5.18
N VAL A 165 -0.19 10.90 5.77
CA VAL A 165 -0.21 12.21 6.41
C VAL A 165 0.73 13.16 5.67
N LEU A 166 0.26 14.35 5.37
CA LEU A 166 1.00 15.40 4.68
C LEU A 166 1.02 16.68 5.54
N ARG A 167 2.15 17.00 6.16
CA ARG A 167 2.30 18.17 7.06
C ARG A 167 1.19 18.20 8.10
N GLY A 168 1.09 17.18 8.92
CA GLY A 168 0.07 17.06 9.96
C GLY A 168 -1.36 16.84 9.47
N LYS A 169 -1.60 16.77 8.16
CA LYS A 169 -2.95 16.59 7.60
C LYS A 169 -3.11 15.17 7.07
N PRO A 170 -3.99 14.34 7.67
CA PRO A 170 -4.35 13.07 7.11
C PRO A 170 -5.02 13.23 5.74
N VAL A 171 -4.44 12.64 4.71
CA VAL A 171 -4.95 12.65 3.32
C VAL A 171 -5.66 11.36 2.98
N SER A 172 -5.20 10.27 3.59
CA SER A 172 -5.77 8.93 3.42
C SER A 172 -5.67 8.15 4.72
N TRP A 173 -6.68 7.32 4.98
CA TRP A 173 -6.74 6.38 6.10
C TRP A 173 -6.87 4.98 5.55
N GLY A 174 -6.11 4.05 6.03
CA GLY A 174 -6.22 2.66 5.63
C GLY A 174 -5.10 1.85 6.24
N LEU A 175 -5.44 0.66 6.73
CA LEU A 175 -4.50 -0.25 7.36
C LEU A 175 -3.90 -1.26 6.37
N SER A 176 -4.19 -1.11 5.07
CA SER A 176 -3.56 -1.94 4.04
C SER A 176 -2.06 -1.67 4.00
N LYS A 177 -1.30 -2.75 3.92
CA LYS A 177 0.17 -2.74 3.94
C LYS A 177 0.73 -2.35 5.32
N LYS A 178 1.51 -3.26 5.90
CA LYS A 178 2.01 -3.12 7.27
C LYS A 178 3.28 -2.28 7.38
N GLY A 179 4.04 -2.13 6.29
CA GLY A 179 5.21 -1.27 6.26
C GLY A 179 4.81 0.20 6.33
N PHE A 180 5.56 1.00 7.06
CA PHE A 180 5.36 2.44 7.16
C PHE A 180 6.67 3.21 7.14
N VAL A 181 6.55 4.47 6.77
CA VAL A 181 7.59 5.49 6.93
C VAL A 181 6.95 6.71 7.57
N ALA A 182 7.55 7.21 8.65
CA ALA A 182 7.19 8.46 9.29
C ALA A 182 8.36 9.46 9.20
N ILE A 183 8.06 10.74 9.04
CA ILE A 183 9.04 11.83 9.09
C ILE A 183 8.51 12.86 10.08
N ILE A 184 9.11 12.92 11.25
CA ILE A 184 8.69 13.77 12.36
C ILE A 184 9.94 14.47 12.90
N ASP A 185 9.88 15.79 13.07
CA ASP A 185 11.00 16.59 13.59
C ASP A 185 12.33 16.41 12.81
N ASN A 186 12.25 16.10 11.52
CA ASN A 186 13.33 15.72 10.57
C ASN A 186 13.95 14.33 10.80
N GLU A 187 13.39 13.53 11.69
CA GLU A 187 13.76 12.12 11.84
C GLU A 187 12.91 11.24 10.95
N ILE A 188 13.51 10.21 10.37
CA ILE A 188 12.84 9.24 9.51
C ILE A 188 12.79 7.91 10.25
N SER A 189 11.57 7.43 10.52
CA SER A 189 11.32 6.11 11.07
C SER A 189 10.81 5.18 9.98
N ILE A 190 11.40 4.01 9.85
CA ILE A 190 10.99 2.95 8.91
C ILE A 190 10.64 1.72 9.73
N GLY A 191 9.44 1.17 9.56
CA GLY A 191 9.04 0.03 10.36
C GLY A 191 7.87 -0.76 9.80
N VAL A 192 7.45 -1.76 10.58
CA VAL A 192 6.35 -2.68 10.25
C VAL A 192 5.40 -2.75 11.43
N ALA A 193 4.14 -2.34 11.24
CA ALA A 193 3.11 -2.43 12.27
C ALA A 193 1.72 -2.51 11.64
N GLU A 194 0.79 -3.18 12.30
CA GLU A 194 -0.63 -3.12 11.94
C GLU A 194 -1.21 -1.73 12.25
N ASN A 195 -0.93 -1.23 13.42
CA ASN A 195 -1.21 0.15 13.84
C ASN A 195 0.10 0.76 14.33
N SER A 196 0.44 1.95 13.84
CA SER A 196 1.61 2.68 14.28
C SER A 196 1.15 3.99 14.94
N PRO A 197 1.54 4.30 16.16
CA PRO A 197 1.24 5.57 16.81
C PRO A 197 1.88 6.76 16.08
N LEU A 198 2.87 6.51 15.25
CA LEU A 198 3.52 7.55 14.45
C LEU A 198 2.58 8.18 13.41
N PHE A 199 1.43 7.56 13.09
CA PHE A 199 0.41 8.20 12.26
C PHE A 199 -0.23 9.39 13.00
N GLU A 200 -0.62 9.18 14.25
CA GLU A 200 -1.18 10.22 15.12
C GLU A 200 -0.13 11.27 15.46
N GLU A 201 1.07 10.85 15.80
CA GLU A 201 2.17 11.76 16.12
C GLU A 201 2.55 12.63 14.90
N ALA A 202 2.65 12.08 13.70
CA ALA A 202 2.87 12.85 12.48
C ALA A 202 1.74 13.86 12.20
N THR A 203 0.51 13.51 12.60
CA THR A 203 -0.64 14.43 12.50
C THR A 203 -0.54 15.58 13.49
N GLU A 204 -0.12 15.32 14.72
CA GLU A 204 0.00 16.31 15.80
C GLU A 204 1.21 17.24 15.65
N LYS A 205 2.32 16.73 15.10
CA LYS A 205 3.60 17.44 14.99
C LYS A 205 3.90 17.98 13.59
N ASP A 206 2.86 18.21 12.77
CA ASP A 206 3.04 18.67 11.38
C ASP A 206 3.99 17.80 10.54
N GLY A 207 4.08 16.51 10.89
CA GLY A 207 4.94 15.53 10.25
C GLY A 207 4.32 14.91 9.00
N TYR A 208 4.94 13.82 8.57
CA TYR A 208 4.55 13.06 7.40
C TYR A 208 4.52 11.57 7.73
N PHE A 209 3.62 10.85 7.08
CA PHE A 209 3.48 9.40 7.25
C PHE A 209 2.93 8.77 5.97
N PHE A 210 3.42 7.59 5.60
CA PHE A 210 2.77 6.77 4.58
C PHE A 210 2.96 5.27 4.83
N ARG A 211 2.04 4.47 4.28
CA ARG A 211 2.11 3.02 4.32
C ARG A 211 2.46 2.43 2.97
N GLN A 212 3.25 1.35 3.01
CA GLN A 212 3.61 0.56 1.84
C GLN A 212 4.00 -0.88 2.24
N TYR A 213 4.36 -1.73 1.28
CA TYR A 213 4.83 -3.08 1.57
C TYR A 213 6.14 -3.05 2.34
N PRO A 214 6.25 -3.75 3.48
CA PRO A 214 7.53 -3.94 4.14
C PRO A 214 8.38 -4.92 3.32
N LEU A 215 9.66 -4.64 3.15
CA LEU A 215 10.59 -5.52 2.42
C LEU A 215 11.60 -6.18 3.34
N VAL A 216 12.14 -5.43 4.29
CA VAL A 216 13.09 -5.93 5.28
C VAL A 216 12.66 -5.40 6.65
N SER A 217 12.74 -6.22 7.67
CA SER A 217 12.60 -5.85 9.07
C SER A 217 13.65 -6.55 9.90
N GLU A 218 14.37 -5.81 10.72
CA GLU A 218 15.47 -6.32 11.56
C GLU A 218 16.48 -7.18 10.76
N GLY A 219 16.85 -6.72 9.58
CA GLY A 219 17.81 -7.41 8.71
C GLY A 219 17.25 -8.67 8.04
N ARG A 220 15.95 -8.94 8.13
CA ARG A 220 15.32 -10.13 7.54
C ARG A 220 14.36 -9.76 6.42
N ALA A 221 14.47 -10.43 5.29
CA ALA A 221 13.55 -10.25 4.18
C ALA A 221 12.14 -10.69 4.55
N ILE A 222 11.14 -9.90 4.13
CA ILE A 222 9.71 -10.16 4.34
C ILE A 222 9.08 -10.60 3.02
N ASP A 223 8.37 -11.72 3.05
CA ASP A 223 7.59 -12.19 1.92
C ASP A 223 6.35 -11.33 1.70
N ASN A 224 6.09 -10.98 0.45
CA ASN A 224 4.96 -10.18 0.02
C ASN A 224 4.13 -10.91 -1.05
N GLU A 225 2.82 -10.70 -1.04
CA GLU A 225 1.90 -11.34 -1.98
C GLU A 225 2.08 -10.95 -3.45
N PRO A 226 2.39 -9.68 -3.81
CA PRO A 226 2.49 -9.28 -5.21
C PRO A 226 3.54 -10.08 -5.96
N LYS A 227 3.11 -10.74 -7.04
CA LYS A 227 3.97 -11.53 -7.91
C LYS A 227 4.35 -10.75 -9.16
N GLY A 228 5.37 -11.23 -9.85
CA GLY A 228 5.88 -10.64 -11.08
C GLY A 228 7.13 -9.79 -10.87
N LYS A 229 7.84 -9.57 -11.97
CA LYS A 229 9.09 -8.81 -11.98
C LYS A 229 8.90 -7.39 -12.50
N ALA A 230 9.49 -6.43 -11.82
CA ALA A 230 9.53 -5.02 -12.22
C ALA A 230 10.79 -4.36 -11.64
N ILE A 231 11.15 -3.18 -12.13
CA ILE A 231 12.12 -2.35 -11.41
C ILE A 231 11.59 -2.11 -10.00
N ARG A 232 12.35 -2.46 -9.00
CA ARG A 232 12.00 -2.33 -7.58
C ARG A 232 12.72 -1.15 -6.96
N LYS A 233 12.07 -0.52 -5.99
CA LYS A 233 12.62 0.61 -5.25
C LYS A 233 12.20 0.52 -3.79
N ALA A 234 13.07 0.92 -2.88
CA ALA A 234 12.81 0.96 -1.45
C ALA A 234 13.43 2.18 -0.81
N ILE A 235 12.84 2.67 0.26
CA ILE A 235 13.53 3.46 1.27
C ILE A 235 14.06 2.50 2.32
N CYS A 236 15.31 2.66 2.70
CA CYS A 236 16.04 1.74 3.55
C CYS A 236 16.75 2.50 4.67
N ASP A 237 16.84 1.83 5.80
CA ASP A 237 17.74 2.15 6.90
C ASP A 237 18.84 1.09 6.95
N ARG A 238 20.09 1.52 7.04
CA ARG A 238 21.25 0.67 7.22
C ARG A 238 22.20 1.31 8.22
N ASN A 239 22.30 0.74 9.42
CA ASN A 239 23.09 1.30 10.52
C ASN A 239 22.75 2.78 10.80
N GLY A 240 21.47 3.17 10.72
CA GLY A 240 21.02 4.55 10.91
C GLY A 240 21.24 5.48 9.70
N GLU A 241 21.75 4.99 8.59
CA GLU A 241 21.86 5.76 7.35
C GLU A 241 20.66 5.51 6.44
N ILE A 242 19.93 6.56 6.12
CA ILE A 242 18.77 6.49 5.24
C ILE A 242 19.18 6.60 3.77
N MET A 243 18.67 5.69 2.95
CA MET A 243 18.96 5.64 1.52
C MET A 243 17.76 5.18 0.71
N VAL A 244 17.76 5.52 -0.56
CA VAL A 244 16.85 4.93 -1.55
C VAL A 244 17.64 3.92 -2.37
N ILE A 245 17.18 2.66 -2.42
CA ILE A 245 17.79 1.61 -3.22
C ILE A 245 16.85 1.20 -4.34
N MET A 246 17.36 1.07 -5.54
CA MET A 246 16.62 0.68 -6.74
C MET A 246 17.35 -0.46 -7.45
N SER A 247 16.62 -1.50 -7.88
CA SER A 247 17.18 -2.53 -8.75
C SER A 247 17.46 -1.96 -10.15
N ALA A 248 18.59 -2.31 -10.74
CA ALA A 248 18.88 -1.94 -12.13
C ALA A 248 18.04 -2.75 -13.13
N GLY A 249 17.76 -4.02 -12.79
CA GLY A 249 16.92 -4.93 -13.54
C GLY A 249 15.51 -5.09 -12.95
N ARG A 250 14.69 -5.89 -13.66
CA ARG A 250 13.32 -6.23 -13.21
C ARG A 250 13.41 -7.43 -12.25
N GLU A 251 13.02 -7.21 -10.99
CA GLU A 251 13.11 -8.20 -9.94
C GLU A 251 11.75 -8.51 -9.30
N SER A 252 11.64 -9.72 -8.71
CA SER A 252 10.51 -10.05 -7.85
C SER A 252 10.60 -9.27 -6.53
N PHE A 253 9.49 -9.23 -5.75
CA PHE A 253 9.55 -8.68 -4.40
C PHE A 253 10.48 -9.49 -3.51
N HIS A 254 10.43 -10.83 -3.62
CA HIS A 254 11.24 -11.73 -2.82
C HIS A 254 12.74 -11.54 -3.10
N ASP A 255 13.16 -11.63 -4.37
CA ASP A 255 14.56 -11.54 -4.75
C ASP A 255 15.15 -10.17 -4.35
N PHE A 256 14.39 -9.10 -4.56
CA PHE A 256 14.81 -7.74 -4.18
C PHE A 256 14.91 -7.58 -2.65
N ALA A 257 13.91 -8.07 -1.89
CA ALA A 257 13.93 -8.01 -0.43
C ALA A 257 15.10 -8.81 0.15
N GLN A 258 15.38 -10.01 -0.42
CA GLN A 258 16.52 -10.82 -0.01
C GLN A 258 17.85 -10.11 -0.31
N ALA A 259 17.99 -9.50 -1.50
CA ALA A 259 19.20 -8.74 -1.84
C ALA A 259 19.43 -7.54 -0.90
N LEU A 260 18.35 -6.86 -0.46
CA LEU A 260 18.45 -5.79 0.52
C LEU A 260 18.91 -6.31 1.89
N ALA A 261 18.35 -7.41 2.38
CA ALA A 261 18.75 -8.04 3.63
C ALA A 261 20.21 -8.48 3.59
N ASP A 262 20.65 -9.14 2.51
CA ASP A 262 22.01 -9.62 2.33
C ASP A 262 23.03 -8.46 2.11
N PHE A 263 22.55 -7.30 1.63
CA PHE A 263 23.32 -6.07 1.61
C PHE A 263 23.54 -5.48 3.02
N GLY A 264 22.79 -5.95 4.02
CA GLY A 264 22.85 -5.51 5.40
C GLY A 264 21.93 -4.34 5.71
N VAL A 265 20.79 -4.23 5.00
CA VAL A 265 19.73 -3.28 5.33
C VAL A 265 19.01 -3.77 6.58
N ASP A 266 18.84 -2.89 7.55
CA ASP A 266 18.13 -3.19 8.80
C ASP A 266 16.62 -3.18 8.57
N ASN A 267 16.10 -2.11 7.96
CA ASN A 267 14.69 -1.97 7.63
C ASN A 267 14.50 -1.40 6.23
N ALA A 268 13.49 -1.89 5.51
CA ALA A 268 13.13 -1.37 4.19
C ALA A 268 11.64 -1.41 3.94
N VAL A 269 11.14 -0.32 3.38
CA VAL A 269 9.77 -0.20 2.91
C VAL A 269 9.78 0.12 1.42
N TYR A 270 8.91 -0.57 0.67
CA TYR A 270 8.79 -0.40 -0.77
C TYR A 270 8.42 1.04 -1.13
N LEU A 271 9.05 1.56 -2.16
CA LEU A 271 8.63 2.75 -2.88
C LEU A 271 8.10 2.34 -4.26
N VAL A 272 7.16 3.11 -4.82
CA VAL A 272 6.62 2.76 -6.12
C VAL A 272 7.75 2.65 -7.14
N GLY A 273 8.00 1.41 -7.54
CA GLY A 273 8.91 1.05 -8.61
C GLY A 273 8.17 1.07 -9.94
N SER A 274 8.60 0.27 -10.85
CA SER A 274 8.20 0.13 -12.25
C SER A 274 9.05 0.95 -13.21
N ASP A 275 9.06 0.49 -14.44
CA ASP A 275 9.79 1.12 -15.54
C ASP A 275 9.32 2.57 -15.83
N HIS A 276 8.20 2.97 -15.20
CA HIS A 276 7.53 4.24 -15.45
C HIS A 276 7.38 5.11 -14.19
N SER A 277 7.92 4.68 -13.03
CA SER A 277 7.85 5.51 -11.83
C SER A 277 8.84 6.65 -11.93
N TYR A 278 8.33 7.88 -11.85
CA TYR A 278 9.16 9.06 -11.91
C TYR A 278 10.00 9.23 -10.64
N GLY A 279 11.18 9.76 -10.81
CA GLY A 279 12.10 10.12 -9.75
C GLY A 279 13.42 10.61 -10.33
N PHE A 280 14.21 11.28 -9.52
CA PHE A 280 15.51 11.79 -9.91
C PHE A 280 16.39 12.08 -8.70
N CYS A 281 17.68 12.22 -8.95
CA CYS A 281 18.60 12.79 -7.97
C CYS A 281 19.50 13.88 -8.57
N ARG A 282 20.21 14.60 -7.70
CA ARG A 282 21.30 15.53 -8.05
C ARG A 282 22.56 15.12 -7.33
N ASP A 283 23.60 14.89 -8.08
CA ASP A 283 24.91 14.51 -7.54
C ASP A 283 25.68 15.71 -6.91
N GLY A 284 26.87 15.41 -6.40
CA GLY A 284 27.73 16.44 -5.78
C GLY A 284 28.18 17.58 -6.71
N GLN A 285 27.99 17.44 -8.03
CA GLN A 285 28.19 18.49 -9.02
C GLN A 285 26.89 19.19 -9.43
N GLY A 286 25.75 18.84 -8.79
CA GLY A 286 24.43 19.37 -9.10
C GLY A 286 23.84 18.81 -10.40
N ARG A 287 24.44 17.78 -11.00
CA ARG A 287 23.93 17.17 -12.23
C ARG A 287 22.64 16.43 -11.98
N PHE A 288 21.65 16.68 -12.80
CA PHE A 288 20.36 15.99 -12.77
C PHE A 288 20.47 14.57 -13.35
N ILE A 289 20.05 13.58 -12.57
CA ILE A 289 20.07 12.16 -12.94
C ILE A 289 18.67 11.61 -12.78
N PRO A 290 17.90 11.39 -13.85
CA PRO A 290 16.56 10.81 -13.76
C PRO A 290 16.63 9.30 -13.52
N PHE A 291 15.71 8.75 -12.71
CA PHE A 291 15.57 7.31 -12.51
C PHE A 291 14.82 6.63 -13.66
N SER A 292 13.84 7.36 -14.23
CA SER A 292 13.10 6.94 -15.40
C SER A 292 12.61 8.17 -16.17
N GLN A 293 12.27 7.99 -17.44
CA GLN A 293 11.60 9.05 -18.18
C GLN A 293 10.13 9.16 -17.72
N LYS A 294 9.66 10.39 -17.56
CA LYS A 294 8.25 10.65 -17.31
C LYS A 294 7.47 10.36 -18.58
N LEU A 295 6.79 9.20 -18.64
CA LEU A 295 6.14 8.73 -19.87
C LEU A 295 4.66 9.10 -19.99
N ARG A 296 4.04 9.72 -18.98
CA ARG A 296 2.62 10.07 -19.00
C ARG A 296 2.30 11.23 -18.06
N ASP A 297 1.09 11.78 -18.24
CA ASP A 297 0.57 12.82 -17.35
C ASP A 297 0.51 12.33 -15.91
N SER A 298 0.91 13.21 -14.99
CA SER A 298 0.87 12.94 -13.56
C SER A 298 -0.58 12.78 -13.11
N ARG A 299 -0.83 11.78 -12.27
CA ARG A 299 -2.14 11.62 -11.62
C ARG A 299 -2.24 12.54 -10.42
N LYS A 300 -3.47 13.02 -10.14
CA LYS A 300 -3.75 14.04 -9.10
C LYS A 300 -3.15 13.74 -7.72
N TYR A 301 -3.05 12.47 -7.33
CA TYR A 301 -2.56 12.03 -6.03
C TYR A 301 -1.26 11.22 -6.13
N GLU A 302 -0.52 11.34 -7.23
CA GLU A 302 0.85 10.86 -7.23
C GLU A 302 1.60 11.55 -6.10
N ASN A 303 2.37 10.79 -5.35
CA ASN A 303 3.01 11.27 -4.16
C ASN A 303 4.46 10.79 -4.12
N TYR A 304 5.30 11.59 -3.50
CA TYR A 304 6.74 11.43 -3.53
C TYR A 304 7.32 11.67 -2.15
N ILE A 305 8.37 10.94 -1.81
CA ILE A 305 9.32 11.36 -0.80
C ILE A 305 10.39 12.19 -1.50
N VAL A 306 10.69 13.34 -0.92
CA VAL A 306 11.56 14.37 -1.53
C VAL A 306 12.56 14.85 -0.49
N TRP A 307 13.82 14.92 -0.86
CA TRP A 307 14.87 15.54 -0.03
C TRP A 307 15.22 16.91 -0.61
N ARG A 308 15.11 17.94 0.26
CA ARG A 308 15.39 19.33 -0.10
C ARG A 308 16.57 19.87 0.69
N LYS A 309 17.36 20.71 0.03
CA LYS A 309 18.33 21.60 0.70
C LYS A 309 17.61 22.40 1.78
N LYS A 310 18.31 22.65 2.88
CA LYS A 310 17.80 23.51 3.95
C LYS A 310 17.74 24.96 3.55
#